data_368411b23265d3b513721c9d8b033372
#
_entry.id   368411b23265d3b513721c9d8b033372
#
_cell.length_a   1.000
_cell.length_b   1.000
_cell.length_c   1.000
_cell.angle_alpha   90.00
_cell.angle_beta   90.00
_cell.angle_gamma   90.00
#
_symmetry.space_group_name_H-M   'P 1'
#
loop_
_entity.id
_entity.type
_entity.pdbx_description
1 polymer ?
#
loop_
_entity_poly.entity_id
_entity_poly.type
_entity_poly.pdbx_seq_one_letter_code
_entity_poly.pdbx_strand_id
1 'polypeptide(L)'
;MASAETHSTNVSIPSGVSERYALAMLSLADDRRQADPGVVDRIAGDLDRLAALWREDAGFRAFVADPRLDSASQRRGAFAVLDRAAIGPEVRNLVGVLIGNRRLSQLPQVAAAFGRELAVRRGQQSADVTSAHALTDTQRAQIAARLTEAGYSGIRLSEHVDPSILGGLIVRIGSRLYDNSIKSKLQRLQYAMKGAA
;
A
#
# COMPACT_ATOMS: atom_id res chain seq x y z
N MET A 1 10.95 -41.83 9.04
CA MET A 1 9.63 -41.15 9.17
C MET A 1 9.86 -39.67 9.06
N ALA A 2 9.64 -39.13 7.89
CA ALA A 2 9.84 -37.71 7.62
C ALA A 2 8.49 -36.99 7.77
N SER A 3 8.39 -36.10 8.74
CA SER A 3 7.22 -35.26 8.96
C SER A 3 7.22 -34.14 7.93
N ALA A 4 6.25 -34.16 7.03
CA ALA A 4 6.00 -33.10 6.08
C ALA A 4 5.44 -31.88 6.84
N GLU A 5 6.25 -30.84 6.96
CA GLU A 5 5.76 -29.52 7.39
C GLU A 5 4.94 -28.90 6.26
N THR A 6 3.63 -28.94 6.42
CA THR A 6 2.69 -28.20 5.59
C THR A 6 2.87 -26.71 5.84
N HIS A 7 3.56 -26.03 4.92
CA HIS A 7 3.55 -24.58 4.84
C HIS A 7 2.11 -24.12 4.55
N SER A 8 1.43 -23.72 5.61
CA SER A 8 0.12 -23.06 5.52
C SER A 8 0.36 -21.68 4.91
N THR A 9 0.22 -21.58 3.60
CA THR A 9 0.14 -20.29 2.89
C THR A 9 -1.12 -19.60 3.39
N ASN A 10 -0.94 -18.60 4.23
CA ASN A 10 -2.02 -17.74 4.71
C ASN A 10 -2.53 -16.91 3.54
N VAL A 11 -3.44 -17.47 2.76
CA VAL A 11 -4.12 -16.78 1.66
C VAL A 11 -5.11 -15.83 2.32
N SER A 12 -4.70 -14.57 2.47
CA SER A 12 -5.60 -13.48 2.85
C SER A 12 -6.75 -13.44 1.85
N ILE A 13 -7.97 -13.71 2.29
CA ILE A 13 -9.17 -13.61 1.46
C ILE A 13 -9.31 -12.14 1.05
N PRO A 14 -9.29 -11.79 -0.24
CA PRO A 14 -9.37 -10.41 -0.68
C PRO A 14 -10.72 -9.81 -0.27
N SER A 15 -10.68 -8.79 0.59
CA SER A 15 -11.88 -8.14 1.15
C SER A 15 -12.53 -7.15 0.18
N GLY A 16 -11.83 -6.77 -0.89
CA GLY A 16 -12.28 -5.76 -1.85
C GLY A 16 -12.02 -6.12 -3.32
N VAL A 17 -12.77 -5.43 -4.19
CA VAL A 17 -12.60 -5.60 -5.64
C VAL A 17 -11.20 -5.22 -6.10
N SER A 18 -10.65 -4.13 -5.55
CA SER A 18 -9.31 -3.64 -5.89
C SER A 18 -8.21 -4.63 -5.50
N GLU A 19 -8.36 -5.34 -4.39
CA GLU A 19 -7.42 -6.39 -3.96
C GLU A 19 -7.43 -7.58 -4.92
N ARG A 20 -8.60 -7.98 -5.43
CA ARG A 20 -8.70 -9.07 -6.42
C ARG A 20 -7.94 -8.74 -7.70
N TYR A 21 -8.05 -7.50 -8.20
CA TYR A 21 -7.28 -7.05 -9.37
C TYR A 21 -5.77 -7.01 -9.07
N ALA A 22 -5.38 -6.54 -7.89
CA ALA A 22 -4.00 -6.49 -7.46
C ALA A 22 -3.37 -7.90 -7.37
N LEU A 23 -4.08 -8.85 -6.76
CA LEU A 23 -3.64 -10.24 -6.66
C LEU A 23 -3.56 -10.92 -8.04
N ALA A 24 -4.53 -10.67 -8.93
CA ALA A 24 -4.50 -11.18 -10.30
C ALA A 24 -3.31 -10.64 -11.08
N MET A 25 -2.96 -9.35 -10.91
CA MET A 25 -1.76 -8.77 -11.52
C MET A 25 -0.47 -9.35 -10.95
N LEU A 26 -0.42 -9.63 -9.65
CA LEU A 26 0.74 -10.30 -9.03
C LEU A 26 0.89 -11.73 -9.53
N SER A 27 -0.20 -12.47 -9.65
CA SER A 27 -0.18 -13.82 -10.23
C SER A 27 0.32 -13.81 -11.67
N LEU A 28 -0.18 -12.88 -12.50
CA LEU A 28 0.31 -12.70 -13.87
C LEU A 28 1.80 -12.37 -13.92
N ALA A 29 2.27 -11.53 -12.98
CA ALA A 29 3.68 -11.18 -12.88
C ALA A 29 4.54 -12.39 -12.45
N ASP A 30 4.05 -13.22 -11.53
CA ASP A 30 4.71 -14.45 -11.11
C ASP A 30 4.84 -15.45 -12.27
N ASP A 31 3.77 -15.65 -13.05
CA ASP A 31 3.76 -16.53 -14.23
C ASP A 31 4.80 -16.10 -15.28
N ARG A 32 5.03 -14.79 -15.42
CA ARG A 32 5.99 -14.24 -16.37
C ARG A 32 7.42 -14.11 -15.83
N ARG A 33 7.60 -14.27 -14.53
CA ARG A 33 8.88 -14.04 -13.85
C ARG A 33 10.01 -14.91 -14.35
N GLN A 34 9.71 -16.13 -14.84
CA GLN A 34 10.72 -17.02 -15.41
C GLN A 34 11.27 -16.49 -16.75
N ALA A 35 10.41 -15.88 -17.58
CA ALA A 35 10.78 -15.29 -18.85
C ALA A 35 11.33 -13.87 -18.71
N ASP A 36 10.89 -13.14 -17.69
CA ASP A 36 11.24 -11.74 -17.44
C ASP A 36 11.34 -11.48 -15.93
N PRO A 37 12.54 -11.60 -15.34
CA PRO A 37 12.76 -11.39 -13.91
C PRO A 37 12.40 -9.98 -13.41
N GLY A 38 12.41 -8.98 -14.30
CA GLY A 38 12.11 -7.58 -13.98
C GLY A 38 10.63 -7.19 -14.09
N VAL A 39 9.75 -8.12 -14.50
CA VAL A 39 8.33 -7.81 -14.78
C VAL A 39 7.59 -7.22 -13.58
N VAL A 40 7.85 -7.71 -12.37
CA VAL A 40 7.19 -7.24 -11.13
C VAL A 40 7.56 -5.78 -10.84
N ASP A 41 8.86 -5.44 -10.97
CA ASP A 41 9.34 -4.07 -10.73
C ASP A 41 8.83 -3.11 -11.79
N ARG A 42 8.74 -3.56 -13.03
CA ARG A 42 8.19 -2.78 -14.14
C ARG A 42 6.71 -2.48 -13.93
N ILE A 43 5.90 -3.49 -13.59
CA ILE A 43 4.47 -3.31 -13.27
C ILE A 43 4.31 -2.37 -12.07
N ALA A 44 5.11 -2.51 -11.02
CA ALA A 44 5.07 -1.62 -9.87
C ALA A 44 5.37 -0.17 -10.26
N GLY A 45 6.44 0.08 -11.04
CA GLY A 45 6.78 1.40 -11.53
C GLY A 45 5.72 2.01 -12.43
N ASP A 46 5.08 1.22 -13.27
CA ASP A 46 3.98 1.66 -14.14
C ASP A 46 2.74 2.07 -13.33
N LEU A 47 2.37 1.28 -12.34
CA LEU A 47 1.26 1.59 -11.44
C LEU A 47 1.53 2.83 -10.59
N ASP A 48 2.77 3.02 -10.12
CA ASP A 48 3.19 4.22 -9.39
C ASP A 48 3.11 5.47 -10.28
N ARG A 49 3.55 5.39 -11.56
CA ARG A 49 3.41 6.48 -12.54
C ARG A 49 1.94 6.83 -12.80
N LEU A 50 1.08 5.83 -12.93
CA LEU A 50 -0.36 6.07 -13.10
C LEU A 50 -1.00 6.67 -11.84
N ALA A 51 -0.59 6.25 -10.67
CA ALA A 51 -1.05 6.82 -9.41
C ALA A 51 -0.58 8.27 -9.23
N ALA A 52 0.63 8.60 -9.69
CA ALA A 52 1.13 9.97 -9.72
C ALA A 52 0.31 10.83 -10.70
N LEU A 53 0.10 10.35 -11.94
CA LEU A 53 -0.72 11.03 -12.94
C LEU A 53 -2.14 11.31 -12.40
N TRP A 54 -2.74 10.32 -11.71
CA TRP A 54 -4.06 10.51 -11.08
C TRP A 54 -4.06 11.64 -10.04
N ARG A 55 -3.00 11.77 -9.26
CA ARG A 55 -2.91 12.82 -8.22
C ARG A 55 -2.70 14.21 -8.82
N GLU A 56 -1.88 14.30 -9.85
CA GLU A 56 -1.39 15.55 -10.41
C GLU A 56 -2.31 16.11 -11.50
N ASP A 57 -2.90 15.26 -12.32
CA ASP A 57 -3.71 15.68 -13.47
C ASP A 57 -5.21 15.65 -13.17
N ALA A 58 -5.79 16.84 -12.97
CA ALA A 58 -7.22 17.01 -12.79
C ALA A 58 -8.04 16.63 -14.04
N GLY A 59 -7.45 16.85 -15.24
CA GLY A 59 -8.09 16.48 -16.52
C GLY A 59 -8.21 14.96 -16.65
N PHE A 60 -7.18 14.23 -16.26
CA PHE A 60 -7.24 12.76 -16.26
C PHE A 60 -8.30 12.24 -15.27
N ARG A 61 -8.39 12.83 -14.07
CA ARG A 61 -9.46 12.47 -13.12
C ARG A 61 -10.85 12.74 -13.66
N ALA A 62 -11.06 13.92 -14.26
CA ALA A 62 -12.34 14.28 -14.88
C ALA A 62 -12.70 13.36 -16.02
N PHE A 63 -11.74 13.03 -16.90
CA PHE A 63 -11.93 12.07 -17.99
C PHE A 63 -12.36 10.69 -17.47
N VAL A 64 -11.71 10.17 -16.45
CA VAL A 64 -12.05 8.85 -15.88
C VAL A 64 -13.42 8.86 -15.20
N ALA A 65 -13.80 9.98 -14.59
CA ALA A 65 -15.08 10.14 -13.89
C ALA A 65 -16.26 10.49 -14.80
N ASP A 66 -16.04 10.80 -16.09
CA ASP A 66 -17.11 11.24 -16.98
C ASP A 66 -18.06 10.08 -17.35
N PRO A 67 -19.32 10.09 -16.88
CA PRO A 67 -20.28 9.03 -17.14
C PRO A 67 -20.83 9.05 -18.56
N ARG A 68 -20.58 10.12 -19.33
CA ARG A 68 -21.06 10.28 -20.71
C ARG A 68 -20.21 9.53 -21.72
N LEU A 69 -18.98 9.14 -21.33
CA LEU A 69 -18.09 8.42 -22.20
C LEU A 69 -18.50 6.95 -22.28
N ASP A 70 -18.71 6.49 -23.51
CA ASP A 70 -18.85 5.06 -23.77
C ASP A 70 -17.52 4.32 -23.55
N SER A 71 -17.58 3.02 -23.30
CA SER A 71 -16.39 2.21 -23.03
C SER A 71 -15.35 2.26 -24.16
N ALA A 72 -15.80 2.42 -25.43
CA ALA A 72 -14.89 2.49 -26.56
C ALA A 72 -14.11 3.82 -26.60
N SER A 73 -14.78 4.93 -26.35
CA SER A 73 -14.17 6.26 -26.28
C SER A 73 -13.26 6.38 -25.05
N GLN A 74 -13.71 5.86 -23.90
CA GLN A 74 -12.91 5.81 -22.69
C GLN A 74 -11.64 4.97 -22.90
N ARG A 75 -11.75 3.83 -23.61
CA ARG A 75 -10.60 2.98 -23.91
C ARG A 75 -9.60 3.68 -24.84
N ARG A 76 -10.07 4.34 -25.90
CA ARG A 76 -9.19 5.10 -26.82
C ARG A 76 -8.45 6.21 -26.09
N GLY A 77 -9.16 7.01 -25.30
CA GLY A 77 -8.55 8.09 -24.53
C GLY A 77 -7.57 7.61 -23.48
N ALA A 78 -7.95 6.59 -22.69
CA ALA A 78 -7.08 6.01 -21.68
C ALA A 78 -5.81 5.44 -22.33
N PHE A 79 -5.91 4.68 -23.41
CA PHE A 79 -4.76 4.08 -24.09
C PHE A 79 -3.82 5.14 -24.68
N ALA A 80 -4.34 6.23 -25.23
CA ALA A 80 -3.51 7.34 -25.70
C ALA A 80 -2.70 7.98 -24.55
N VAL A 81 -3.28 8.11 -23.36
CA VAL A 81 -2.58 8.58 -22.16
C VAL A 81 -1.51 7.58 -21.71
N LEU A 82 -1.83 6.28 -21.70
CA LEU A 82 -0.90 5.22 -21.30
C LEU A 82 0.30 5.14 -22.26
N ASP A 83 0.06 5.25 -23.57
CA ASP A 83 1.10 5.24 -24.58
C ASP A 83 2.05 6.44 -24.42
N ARG A 84 1.49 7.63 -24.13
CA ARG A 84 2.28 8.84 -23.85
C ARG A 84 3.09 8.74 -22.56
N ALA A 85 2.56 8.04 -21.56
CA ALA A 85 3.25 7.79 -20.28
C ALA A 85 4.21 6.58 -20.35
N ALA A 86 4.38 5.95 -21.51
CA ALA A 86 5.21 4.76 -21.73
C ALA A 86 4.89 3.62 -20.74
N ILE A 87 3.59 3.36 -20.52
CA ILE A 87 3.10 2.30 -19.64
C ILE A 87 3.12 0.97 -20.38
N GLY A 88 3.65 -0.06 -19.72
CA GLY A 88 3.81 -1.39 -20.28
C GLY A 88 2.48 -2.12 -20.57
N PRO A 89 2.58 -3.21 -21.35
CA PRO A 89 1.40 -3.94 -21.84
C PRO A 89 0.57 -4.58 -20.72
N GLU A 90 1.18 -5.00 -19.63
CA GLU A 90 0.49 -5.63 -18.51
C GLU A 90 -0.49 -4.65 -17.84
N VAL A 91 -0.02 -3.46 -17.52
CA VAL A 91 -0.83 -2.41 -16.89
C VAL A 91 -1.83 -1.85 -17.88
N ARG A 92 -1.48 -1.74 -19.16
CA ARG A 92 -2.41 -1.38 -20.23
C ARG A 92 -3.59 -2.38 -20.32
N ASN A 93 -3.30 -3.67 -20.24
CA ASN A 93 -4.33 -4.71 -20.23
C ASN A 93 -5.23 -4.61 -18.98
N LEU A 94 -4.65 -4.38 -17.80
CA LEU A 94 -5.42 -4.13 -16.57
C LEU A 94 -6.39 -2.96 -16.76
N VAL A 95 -5.91 -1.83 -17.29
CA VAL A 95 -6.76 -0.66 -17.56
C VAL A 95 -7.88 -1.02 -18.54
N GLY A 96 -7.60 -1.81 -19.58
CA GLY A 96 -8.61 -2.31 -20.51
C GLY A 96 -9.70 -3.15 -19.82
N VAL A 97 -9.32 -4.02 -18.88
CA VAL A 97 -10.25 -4.83 -18.09
C VAL A 97 -11.09 -3.96 -17.14
N LEU A 98 -10.47 -2.97 -16.50
CA LEU A 98 -11.16 -2.01 -15.62
C LEU A 98 -12.21 -1.19 -16.40
N ILE A 99 -11.90 -0.75 -17.62
CA ILE A 99 -12.85 -0.05 -18.49
C ILE A 99 -14.00 -0.96 -18.89
N GLY A 100 -13.72 -2.19 -19.33
CA GLY A 100 -14.74 -3.17 -19.69
C GLY A 100 -15.72 -3.46 -18.56
N ASN A 101 -15.24 -3.44 -17.32
CA ASN A 101 -16.03 -3.64 -16.10
C ASN A 101 -16.62 -2.34 -15.52
N ARG A 102 -16.45 -1.19 -16.17
CA ARG A 102 -16.86 0.14 -15.69
C ARG A 102 -16.28 0.49 -14.32
N ARG A 103 -15.01 0.12 -14.08
CA ARG A 103 -14.30 0.27 -12.81
C ARG A 103 -13.00 1.06 -12.92
N LEU A 104 -12.84 1.84 -13.97
CA LEU A 104 -11.60 2.62 -14.18
C LEU A 104 -11.33 3.60 -13.02
N SER A 105 -12.38 4.11 -12.37
CA SER A 105 -12.27 4.96 -11.18
C SER A 105 -11.59 4.27 -9.97
N GLN A 106 -11.53 2.93 -9.98
CA GLN A 106 -10.87 2.16 -8.92
C GLN A 106 -9.36 1.97 -9.17
N LEU A 107 -8.82 2.48 -10.29
CA LEU A 107 -7.41 2.35 -10.65
C LEU A 107 -6.45 2.77 -9.52
N PRO A 108 -6.64 3.91 -8.81
CA PRO A 108 -5.76 4.28 -7.70
C PRO A 108 -5.77 3.29 -6.54
N GLN A 109 -6.96 2.74 -6.23
CA GLN A 109 -7.12 1.73 -5.18
C GLN A 109 -6.46 0.40 -5.56
N VAL A 110 -6.53 0.01 -6.85
CA VAL A 110 -5.84 -1.17 -7.37
C VAL A 110 -4.33 -1.00 -7.30
N ALA A 111 -3.80 0.17 -7.70
CA ALA A 111 -2.37 0.47 -7.60
C ALA A 111 -1.88 0.43 -6.14
N ALA A 112 -2.64 1.04 -5.22
CA ALA A 112 -2.33 1.01 -3.80
C ALA A 112 -2.38 -0.42 -3.21
N ALA A 113 -3.37 -1.23 -3.61
CA ALA A 113 -3.48 -2.63 -3.19
C ALA A 113 -2.30 -3.45 -3.72
N PHE A 114 -1.92 -3.29 -5.00
CA PHE A 114 -0.77 -3.95 -5.58
C PHE A 114 0.52 -3.63 -4.82
N GLY A 115 0.75 -2.35 -4.51
CA GLY A 115 1.93 -1.92 -3.74
C GLY A 115 1.99 -2.54 -2.34
N ARG A 116 0.84 -2.64 -1.64
CA ARG A 116 0.75 -3.29 -0.32
C ARG A 116 1.08 -4.78 -0.42
N GLU A 117 0.45 -5.51 -1.34
CA GLU A 117 0.67 -6.93 -1.52
C GLU A 117 2.10 -7.25 -1.93
N LEU A 118 2.69 -6.42 -2.81
CA LEU A 118 4.08 -6.54 -3.21
C LEU A 118 5.02 -6.31 -2.03
N ALA A 119 4.75 -5.31 -1.18
CA ALA A 119 5.52 -5.04 0.02
C ALA A 119 5.50 -6.24 0.99
N VAL A 120 4.32 -6.83 1.22
CA VAL A 120 4.17 -8.04 2.04
C VAL A 120 4.99 -9.20 1.46
N ARG A 121 4.90 -9.45 0.15
CA ARG A 121 5.65 -10.54 -0.52
C ARG A 121 7.17 -10.34 -0.48
N ARG A 122 7.64 -9.08 -0.49
CA ARG A 122 9.06 -8.74 -0.34
C ARG A 122 9.53 -8.80 1.10
N GLY A 123 8.67 -9.18 2.05
CA GLY A 123 8.98 -9.13 3.47
C GLY A 123 9.13 -7.71 4.00
N GLN A 124 8.72 -6.70 3.21
CA GLN A 124 8.72 -5.32 3.65
C GLN A 124 7.58 -5.15 4.66
N GLN A 125 7.92 -4.99 5.91
CA GLN A 125 6.95 -4.66 6.93
C GLN A 125 6.68 -3.15 6.89
N SER A 126 5.41 -2.75 6.91
CA SER A 126 5.04 -1.35 7.14
C SER A 126 4.94 -1.10 8.64
N ALA A 127 5.50 0.01 9.09
CA ALA A 127 5.29 0.51 10.43
C ALA A 127 4.47 1.79 10.37
N ASP A 128 3.26 1.75 10.97
CA ASP A 128 2.46 2.95 11.15
C ASP A 128 2.92 3.66 12.42
N VAL A 129 3.42 4.88 12.27
CA VAL A 129 3.93 5.71 13.36
C VAL A 129 2.95 6.85 13.60
N THR A 130 2.31 6.84 14.77
CA THR A 130 1.47 7.96 15.22
C THR A 130 2.25 8.84 16.17
N SER A 131 2.30 10.14 15.90
CA SER A 131 2.98 11.16 16.70
C SER A 131 2.04 12.34 16.98
N ALA A 132 2.29 13.09 18.06
CA ALA A 132 1.50 14.29 18.39
C ALA A 132 1.77 15.44 17.41
N HIS A 133 2.93 15.50 16.79
CA HIS A 133 3.36 16.51 15.82
C HIS A 133 4.06 15.82 14.64
N ALA A 134 4.18 16.53 13.50
CA ALA A 134 4.92 16.03 12.35
C ALA A 134 6.37 15.68 12.74
N LEU A 135 6.83 14.51 12.29
CA LEU A 135 8.20 14.06 12.57
C LEU A 135 9.22 14.84 11.72
N THR A 136 10.33 15.19 12.32
CA THR A 136 11.49 15.70 11.57
C THR A 136 12.23 14.58 10.86
N ASP A 137 13.03 14.91 9.83
CA ASP A 137 13.80 13.91 9.08
C ASP A 137 14.78 13.15 10.00
N THR A 138 15.37 13.84 10.98
CA THR A 138 16.22 13.21 11.98
C THR A 138 15.48 12.19 12.85
N GLN A 139 14.26 12.51 13.27
CA GLN A 139 13.42 11.59 14.04
C GLN A 139 12.98 10.38 13.21
N ARG A 140 12.65 10.58 11.92
CA ARG A 140 12.39 9.47 10.98
C ARG A 140 13.57 8.52 10.88
N ALA A 141 14.76 9.08 10.67
CA ALA A 141 15.98 8.28 10.56
C ALA A 141 16.26 7.49 11.86
N GLN A 142 16.06 8.10 13.02
CA GLN A 142 16.23 7.42 14.31
C GLN A 142 15.21 6.29 14.53
N ILE A 143 13.95 6.50 14.15
CA ILE A 143 12.92 5.46 14.24
C ILE A 143 13.27 4.31 13.30
N ALA A 144 13.65 4.59 12.05
CA ALA A 144 14.05 3.58 11.08
C ALA A 144 15.26 2.77 11.56
N ALA A 145 16.28 3.44 12.13
CA ALA A 145 17.46 2.79 12.68
C ALA A 145 17.10 1.83 13.84
N ARG A 146 16.30 2.29 14.79
CA ARG A 146 15.84 1.45 15.92
C ARG A 146 15.00 0.25 15.47
N LEU A 147 14.17 0.42 14.44
CA LEU A 147 13.41 -0.67 13.88
C LEU A 147 14.31 -1.70 13.19
N THR A 148 15.36 -1.24 12.51
CA THR A 148 16.38 -2.12 11.91
C THR A 148 17.15 -2.89 12.99
N GLU A 149 17.56 -2.24 14.08
CA GLU A 149 18.20 -2.88 15.23
C GLU A 149 17.29 -3.92 15.90
N ALA A 150 15.97 -3.68 15.90
CA ALA A 150 14.98 -4.63 16.41
C ALA A 150 14.70 -5.81 15.47
N GLY A 151 15.45 -5.93 14.36
CA GLY A 151 15.35 -7.04 13.41
C GLY A 151 14.35 -6.82 12.28
N TYR A 152 13.80 -5.62 12.14
CA TYR A 152 12.88 -5.27 11.06
C TYR A 152 13.66 -4.60 9.93
N SER A 153 13.99 -5.29 8.85
CA SER A 153 14.68 -4.74 7.68
C SER A 153 13.69 -4.25 6.62
N GLY A 154 14.05 -3.15 5.94
CA GLY A 154 13.26 -2.65 4.80
C GLY A 154 11.88 -2.10 5.15
N ILE A 155 11.70 -1.55 6.35
CA ILE A 155 10.42 -1.00 6.80
C ILE A 155 10.07 0.28 6.07
N ARG A 156 8.86 0.34 5.55
CA ARG A 156 8.24 1.60 5.10
C ARG A 156 7.51 2.25 6.27
N LEU A 157 7.92 3.46 6.65
CA LEU A 157 7.25 4.24 7.67
C LEU A 157 6.04 4.97 7.06
N SER A 158 4.85 4.72 7.63
CA SER A 158 3.63 5.50 7.39
C SER A 158 3.40 6.41 8.58
N GLU A 159 3.40 7.72 8.38
CA GLU A 159 3.26 8.70 9.46
C GLU A 159 1.82 9.16 9.59
N HIS A 160 1.35 9.22 10.82
CA HIS A 160 0.06 9.78 11.17
C HIS A 160 0.21 10.78 12.33
N VAL A 161 -0.33 11.98 12.17
CA VAL A 161 -0.29 13.00 13.22
C VAL A 161 -1.61 12.98 13.97
N ASP A 162 -1.55 12.67 15.28
CA ASP A 162 -2.69 12.69 16.19
C ASP A 162 -2.32 13.46 17.47
N PRO A 163 -2.70 14.74 17.59
CA PRO A 163 -2.43 15.54 18.77
C PRO A 163 -3.04 14.96 20.06
N SER A 164 -4.07 14.10 19.97
CA SER A 164 -4.76 13.53 21.13
C SER A 164 -3.89 12.62 21.98
N ILE A 165 -2.74 12.13 21.46
CA ILE A 165 -1.78 11.32 22.23
C ILE A 165 -0.94 12.16 23.19
N LEU A 166 -1.03 13.51 23.13
CA LEU A 166 -0.34 14.51 23.94
C LEU A 166 1.17 14.58 23.73
N GLY A 167 1.80 13.51 23.27
CA GLY A 167 3.23 13.37 23.01
C GLY A 167 3.70 11.93 23.03
N GLY A 168 4.96 11.72 22.69
CA GLY A 168 5.51 10.37 22.49
C GLY A 168 5.15 9.81 21.12
N LEU A 169 5.24 8.48 20.98
CA LEU A 169 5.02 7.75 19.73
C LEU A 169 4.20 6.49 20.00
N ILE A 170 3.33 6.17 19.06
CA ILE A 170 2.69 4.85 18.93
C ILE A 170 3.20 4.24 17.63
N VAL A 171 3.79 3.06 17.70
CA VAL A 171 4.32 2.35 16.52
C VAL A 171 3.59 1.03 16.38
N ARG A 172 2.94 0.80 15.25
CA ARG A 172 2.29 -0.46 14.90
C ARG A 172 3.05 -1.13 13.78
N ILE A 173 3.44 -2.39 13.98
CA ILE A 173 4.13 -3.20 12.97
C ILE A 173 3.36 -4.51 12.85
N GLY A 174 2.59 -4.67 11.77
CA GLY A 174 1.67 -5.80 11.65
C GLY A 174 0.71 -5.88 12.83
N SER A 175 0.74 -6.99 13.59
CA SER A 175 -0.07 -7.20 14.79
C SER A 175 0.55 -6.66 16.08
N ARG A 176 1.79 -6.20 16.05
CA ARG A 176 2.49 -5.66 17.24
C ARG A 176 2.25 -4.17 17.37
N LEU A 177 1.90 -3.74 18.59
CA LEU A 177 1.69 -2.34 18.95
C LEU A 177 2.67 -1.94 20.06
N TYR A 178 3.46 -0.92 19.79
CA TYR A 178 4.37 -0.29 20.75
C TYR A 178 3.86 1.10 21.10
N ASP A 179 3.16 1.23 22.24
CA ASP A 179 2.59 2.48 22.70
C ASP A 179 3.43 3.10 23.83
N ASN A 180 4.13 4.17 23.47
CA ASN A 180 4.92 4.99 24.38
C ASN A 180 4.35 6.42 24.48
N SER A 181 3.04 6.60 24.24
CA SER A 181 2.39 7.89 24.32
C SER A 181 2.28 8.38 25.77
N ILE A 182 2.28 9.70 25.93
CA ILE A 182 2.06 10.35 27.23
C ILE A 182 0.63 10.06 27.73
N LYS A 183 -0.34 10.04 26.84
CA LYS A 183 -1.74 9.69 27.13
C LYS A 183 -1.85 8.33 27.85
N SER A 184 -1.25 7.29 27.27
CA SER A 184 -1.29 5.95 27.86
C SER A 184 -0.51 5.85 29.16
N LYS A 185 0.58 6.61 29.30
CA LYS A 185 1.32 6.70 30.58
C LYS A 185 0.48 7.35 31.67
N LEU A 186 -0.21 8.44 31.36
CA LEU A 186 -1.11 9.12 32.30
C LEU A 186 -2.29 8.24 32.70
N GLN A 187 -2.90 7.54 31.74
CA GLN A 187 -3.99 6.60 32.03
C GLN A 187 -3.53 5.47 32.96
N ARG A 188 -2.39 4.87 32.70
CA ARG A 188 -1.82 3.84 33.59
C ARG A 188 -1.55 4.36 35.00
N LEU A 189 -1.00 5.57 35.13
CA LEU A 189 -0.80 6.21 36.42
C LEU A 189 -2.11 6.47 37.14
N GLN A 190 -3.14 6.97 36.46
CA GLN A 190 -4.46 7.21 37.02
C GLN A 190 -5.11 5.91 37.52
N TYR A 191 -4.99 4.80 36.79
CA TYR A 191 -5.49 3.50 37.24
C TYR A 191 -4.74 2.99 38.46
N ALA A 192 -3.39 3.12 38.48
CA ALA A 192 -2.60 2.73 39.65
C ALA A 192 -2.96 3.51 40.90
N MET A 193 -3.24 4.80 40.77
CA MET A 193 -3.68 5.64 41.91
C MET A 193 -5.08 5.32 42.39
N LYS A 194 -6.01 4.94 41.52
CA LYS A 194 -7.37 4.53 41.86
C LYS A 194 -7.46 3.14 42.47
N GLY A 195 -6.53 2.24 42.14
CA GLY A 195 -6.49 0.89 42.68
C GLY A 195 -5.71 0.76 43.99
N ALA A 196 -5.12 1.84 44.50
CA ALA A 196 -4.40 1.90 45.78
C ALA A 196 -5.22 2.57 46.93
N ALA A 197 -6.51 2.85 46.66
CA ALA A 197 -7.41 3.47 47.65
C ALA A 197 -8.42 2.44 48.19
#